data_2f3d3cbf65e8e308436bdadaa28d135b
#
_entry.id   2f3d3cbf65e8e308436bdadaa28d135b
#
_cell.length_a   1.000
_cell.length_b   1.000
_cell.length_c   1.000
_cell.angle_alpha   90.00
_cell.angle_beta   90.00
_cell.angle_gamma   90.00
#
_symmetry.space_group_name_H-M   'P 1'
#
loop_
_entity.id
_entity.type
_entity.pdbx_description
1 polymer ?
#
loop_
_entity_poly.entity_id
_entity_poly.type
_entity_poly.pdbx_seq_one_letter_code
_entity_poly.pdbx_strand_id
1 'polypeptide(L)'
;MFYFSFFTFVLVALIIVIHGIVINYLAVAKFKSINYLVFAKFSLVLFCSHLTHVFLFALFYAYCFHHFAATELFGGNLHDSFVDFFYFSITTYTTLGIGDVYPLGNMRIVVGLQSLVGLMLIAWTATFKLGYLFKIKR
;
A
#
# COMPACT_ATOMS: atom_id res chain seq x y z
N MET A 1 -17.37 -9.42 13.16
CA MET A 1 -17.56 -8.30 12.24
C MET A 1 -16.86 -7.01 12.72
N PHE A 2 -17.12 -6.50 13.93
CA PHE A 2 -16.50 -5.29 14.47
C PHE A 2 -14.97 -5.31 14.52
N TYR A 3 -14.34 -6.41 14.92
CA TYR A 3 -12.89 -6.52 15.04
C TYR A 3 -12.17 -6.39 13.68
N PHE A 4 -12.69 -6.99 12.62
CA PHE A 4 -12.13 -6.89 11.27
C PHE A 4 -12.09 -5.44 10.77
N SER A 5 -13.22 -4.76 10.86
CA SER A 5 -13.32 -3.36 10.44
C SER A 5 -12.39 -2.46 11.27
N PHE A 6 -12.33 -2.67 12.59
CA PHE A 6 -11.48 -1.88 13.47
C PHE A 6 -9.99 -2.05 13.12
N PHE A 7 -9.49 -3.30 13.00
CA PHE A 7 -8.10 -3.54 12.64
C PHE A 7 -7.76 -3.00 11.24
N THR A 8 -8.68 -3.10 10.29
CA THR A 8 -8.49 -2.53 8.95
C THR A 8 -8.35 -1.01 9.01
N PHE A 9 -9.20 -0.31 9.76
CA PHE A 9 -9.10 1.14 9.92
C PHE A 9 -7.80 1.57 10.60
N VAL A 10 -7.36 0.85 11.62
CA VAL A 10 -6.07 1.10 12.28
C VAL A 10 -4.92 0.90 11.30
N LEU A 11 -4.94 -0.17 10.50
CA LEU A 11 -3.93 -0.43 9.49
C LEU A 11 -3.90 0.67 8.41
N VAL A 12 -5.05 1.07 7.91
CA VAL A 12 -5.18 2.16 6.93
C VAL A 12 -4.64 3.48 7.50
N ALA A 13 -5.01 3.82 8.74
CA ALA A 13 -4.50 5.02 9.39
C ALA A 13 -2.98 4.98 9.57
N LEU A 14 -2.43 3.85 10.00
CA LEU A 14 -0.99 3.64 10.14
C LEU A 14 -0.26 3.85 8.81
N ILE A 15 -0.76 3.29 7.73
CA ILE A 15 -0.19 3.40 6.38
C ILE A 15 -0.18 4.85 5.91
N ILE A 16 -1.28 5.59 6.11
CA ILE A 16 -1.37 7.01 5.74
C ILE A 16 -0.35 7.83 6.55
N VAL A 17 -0.20 7.56 7.84
CA VAL A 17 0.78 8.24 8.69
C VAL A 17 2.20 7.93 8.25
N ILE A 18 2.55 6.67 8.01
CA ILE A 18 3.88 6.27 7.51
C ILE A 18 4.19 7.00 6.21
N HIS A 19 3.26 6.99 5.26
CA HIS A 19 3.45 7.66 3.97
C HIS A 19 3.62 9.16 4.12
N GLY A 20 2.81 9.81 4.96
CA GLY A 20 2.91 11.23 5.29
C GLY A 20 4.25 11.60 5.92
N ILE A 21 4.78 10.77 6.83
CA ILE A 21 6.12 10.96 7.41
C ILE A 21 7.20 10.90 6.32
N VAL A 22 7.14 9.90 5.43
CA VAL A 22 8.10 9.77 4.32
C VAL A 22 8.05 10.98 3.40
N ILE A 23 6.86 11.42 2.99
CA ILE A 23 6.71 12.62 2.14
C ILE A 23 7.23 13.87 2.86
N ASN A 24 6.90 14.06 4.14
CA ASN A 24 7.37 15.21 4.90
C ASN A 24 8.90 15.19 5.05
N TYR A 25 9.50 14.04 5.32
CA TYR A 25 10.96 13.88 5.35
C TYR A 25 11.61 14.33 4.03
N LEU A 26 11.07 13.87 2.91
CA LEU A 26 11.55 14.25 1.58
C LEU A 26 11.31 15.74 1.25
N ALA A 27 10.19 16.32 1.71
CA ALA A 27 9.86 17.72 1.49
C ALA A 27 10.79 18.69 2.23
N VAL A 28 11.25 18.31 3.43
CA VAL A 28 12.14 19.12 4.29
C VAL A 28 13.62 18.94 3.90
N ALA A 29 13.97 17.85 3.21
CA ALA A 29 15.33 17.59 2.78
C ALA A 29 15.85 18.70 1.87
N LYS A 30 16.84 19.47 2.36
CA LYS A 30 17.48 20.57 1.61
C LYS A 30 18.54 20.01 0.67
N PHE A 31 18.26 19.94 -0.62
CA PHE A 31 19.25 19.59 -1.63
C PHE A 31 19.83 20.84 -2.28
N LYS A 32 21.17 20.94 -2.29
CA LYS A 32 21.92 22.07 -2.87
C LYS A 32 21.71 22.20 -4.39
N SER A 33 21.48 21.11 -5.07
CA SER A 33 21.12 21.07 -6.48
C SER A 33 20.31 19.81 -6.75
N ILE A 34 19.34 19.87 -7.65
CA ILE A 34 18.59 18.70 -8.05
C ILE A 34 19.18 18.20 -9.35
N ASN A 35 19.82 17.07 -9.23
CA ASN A 35 20.29 16.29 -10.36
C ASN A 35 19.47 14.99 -10.46
N TYR A 36 19.69 14.27 -11.55
CA TYR A 36 19.02 12.99 -11.81
C TYR A 36 19.15 11.98 -10.63
N LEU A 37 20.31 11.96 -9.96
CA LEU A 37 20.57 11.05 -8.85
C LEU A 37 19.70 11.36 -7.62
N VAL A 38 19.47 12.62 -7.30
CA VAL A 38 18.56 13.01 -6.19
C VAL A 38 17.13 12.61 -6.52
N PHE A 39 16.68 12.82 -7.74
CA PHE A 39 15.35 12.43 -8.17
C PHE A 39 15.16 10.89 -8.13
N ALA A 40 16.18 10.14 -8.56
CA ALA A 40 16.17 8.68 -8.50
C ALA A 40 16.12 8.17 -7.04
N LYS A 41 16.89 8.78 -6.12
CA LYS A 41 16.82 8.44 -4.68
C LYS A 41 15.44 8.69 -4.10
N PHE A 42 14.79 9.81 -4.42
CA PHE A 42 13.42 10.10 -3.99
C PHE A 42 12.44 9.03 -4.49
N SER A 43 12.57 8.68 -5.77
CA SER A 43 11.70 7.67 -6.38
C SER A 43 11.87 6.32 -5.69
N LEU A 44 13.11 5.95 -5.34
CA LEU A 44 13.39 4.70 -4.62
C LEU A 44 12.80 4.71 -3.21
N VAL A 45 12.97 5.78 -2.45
CA VAL A 45 12.41 5.91 -1.09
C VAL A 45 10.87 5.80 -1.12
N LEU A 46 10.23 6.48 -2.06
CA LEU A 46 8.77 6.42 -2.23
C LEU A 46 8.31 5.03 -2.67
N PHE A 47 9.04 4.38 -3.56
CA PHE A 47 8.77 3.00 -3.97
C PHE A 47 8.87 2.03 -2.78
N CYS A 48 9.93 2.14 -1.97
CA CYS A 48 10.07 1.34 -0.74
C CYS A 48 8.92 1.60 0.25
N SER A 49 8.45 2.85 0.37
CA SER A 49 7.27 3.17 1.19
C SER A 49 6.03 2.42 0.69
N HIS A 50 5.76 2.42 -0.62
CA HIS A 50 4.64 1.64 -1.18
C HIS A 50 4.79 0.13 -0.96
N LEU A 51 6.01 -0.42 -1.12
CA LEU A 51 6.26 -1.84 -0.81
C LEU A 51 6.01 -2.17 0.67
N THR A 52 6.34 -1.26 1.58
CA THR A 52 6.04 -1.42 3.01
C THR A 52 4.53 -1.53 3.24
N HIS A 53 3.71 -0.70 2.56
CA HIS A 53 2.25 -0.77 2.67
C HIS A 53 1.70 -2.11 2.15
N VAL A 54 2.18 -2.57 0.99
CA VAL A 54 1.83 -3.88 0.42
C VAL A 54 2.21 -5.00 1.39
N PHE A 55 3.40 -4.94 1.98
CA PHE A 55 3.88 -5.94 2.93
C PHE A 55 3.01 -6.00 4.20
N LEU A 56 2.62 -4.85 4.75
CA LEU A 56 1.75 -4.78 5.93
C LEU A 56 0.37 -5.39 5.67
N PHE A 57 -0.22 -5.15 4.50
CA PHE A 57 -1.47 -5.81 4.12
C PHE A 57 -1.28 -7.31 3.86
N ALA A 58 -0.15 -7.73 3.26
CA ALA A 58 0.15 -9.15 3.08
C ALA A 58 0.22 -9.89 4.42
N LEU A 59 0.88 -9.30 5.43
CA LEU A 59 0.89 -9.83 6.80
C LEU A 59 -0.51 -9.89 7.41
N PHE A 60 -1.34 -8.88 7.18
CA PHE A 60 -2.72 -8.87 7.64
C PHE A 60 -3.54 -9.98 6.98
N TYR A 61 -3.38 -10.23 5.69
CA TYR A 61 -4.06 -11.33 4.98
C TYR A 61 -3.60 -12.70 5.48
N ALA A 62 -2.28 -12.89 5.68
CA ALA A 62 -1.74 -14.10 6.28
C ALA A 62 -2.32 -14.34 7.68
N TYR A 63 -2.35 -13.29 8.50
CA TYR A 63 -2.97 -13.36 9.83
C TYR A 63 -4.45 -13.79 9.75
N CYS A 64 -5.21 -13.18 8.85
CA CYS A 64 -6.62 -13.54 8.65
C CYS A 64 -6.80 -14.97 8.16
N PHE A 65 -5.96 -15.42 7.24
CA PHE A 65 -5.98 -16.79 6.71
C PHE A 65 -5.79 -17.85 7.81
N HIS A 66 -4.84 -17.60 8.73
CA HIS A 66 -4.51 -18.56 9.80
C HIS A 66 -5.47 -18.53 11.00
N HIS A 67 -6.13 -17.40 11.26
CA HIS A 67 -6.93 -17.25 12.49
C HIS A 67 -8.43 -17.27 12.26
N PHE A 68 -8.87 -17.25 11.00
CA PHE A 68 -10.29 -17.31 10.62
C PHE A 68 -10.49 -18.41 9.58
N ALA A 69 -11.76 -18.76 9.28
CA ALA A 69 -12.04 -19.73 8.22
C ALA A 69 -11.62 -19.18 6.85
N ALA A 70 -10.45 -19.60 6.37
CA ALA A 70 -9.84 -19.09 5.14
C ALA A 70 -10.78 -19.21 3.93
N THR A 71 -11.53 -20.31 3.84
CA THR A 71 -12.52 -20.57 2.79
C THR A 71 -13.73 -19.63 2.81
N GLU A 72 -13.97 -18.95 3.93
CA GLU A 72 -15.00 -17.91 4.04
C GLU A 72 -14.49 -16.51 3.70
N LEU A 73 -13.17 -16.35 3.66
CA LEU A 73 -12.52 -15.05 3.45
C LEU A 73 -11.92 -14.89 2.06
N PHE A 74 -11.42 -15.97 1.47
CA PHE A 74 -10.75 -15.97 0.18
C PHE A 74 -11.26 -17.08 -0.72
N GLY A 75 -11.41 -16.79 -2.00
CA GLY A 75 -11.67 -17.74 -3.06
C GLY A 75 -10.59 -17.70 -4.14
N GLY A 76 -10.59 -18.73 -4.99
CA GLY A 76 -9.60 -18.88 -6.05
C GLY A 76 -8.38 -19.68 -5.63
N ASN A 77 -7.22 -19.39 -6.22
CA ASN A 77 -5.99 -20.16 -6.07
C ASN A 77 -5.06 -19.61 -4.97
N LEU A 78 -5.60 -19.18 -3.83
CA LEU A 78 -4.79 -18.75 -2.70
C LEU A 78 -4.31 -19.95 -1.89
N HIS A 79 -3.00 -20.13 -1.81
CA HIS A 79 -2.37 -21.16 -0.98
C HIS A 79 -1.82 -20.54 0.31
N ASP A 80 -1.47 -21.37 1.28
CA ASP A 80 -0.79 -20.94 2.51
C ASP A 80 0.70 -20.64 2.23
N SER A 81 0.92 -19.54 1.50
CA SER A 81 2.24 -19.06 1.12
C SER A 81 2.30 -17.55 1.28
N PHE A 82 3.39 -17.06 1.90
CA PHE A 82 3.61 -15.62 2.00
C PHE A 82 3.68 -14.95 0.62
N VAL A 83 4.18 -15.66 -0.39
CA VAL A 83 4.24 -15.15 -1.77
C VAL A 83 2.83 -14.88 -2.30
N ASP A 84 1.86 -15.78 -2.03
CA ASP A 84 0.48 -15.61 -2.47
C ASP A 84 -0.21 -14.44 -1.75
N PHE A 85 0.01 -14.27 -0.45
CA PHE A 85 -0.51 -13.12 0.30
C PHE A 85 0.09 -11.80 -0.20
N PHE A 86 1.39 -11.79 -0.50
CA PHE A 86 2.06 -10.62 -1.04
C PHE A 86 1.58 -10.29 -2.45
N TYR A 87 1.44 -11.30 -3.30
CA TYR A 87 0.87 -11.19 -4.64
C TYR A 87 -0.56 -10.62 -4.60
N PHE A 88 -1.42 -11.19 -3.77
CA PHE A 88 -2.78 -10.70 -3.59
C PHE A 88 -2.81 -9.25 -3.08
N SER A 89 -1.93 -8.91 -2.14
CA SER A 89 -1.81 -7.56 -1.63
C SER A 89 -1.34 -6.57 -2.69
N ILE A 90 -0.31 -6.88 -3.48
CA ILE A 90 0.20 -5.95 -4.49
C ILE A 90 -0.80 -5.73 -5.63
N THR A 91 -1.48 -6.79 -6.09
CA THR A 91 -2.51 -6.68 -7.13
C THR A 91 -3.72 -5.88 -6.66
N THR A 92 -4.08 -6.00 -5.39
CA THR A 92 -5.14 -5.20 -4.75
C THR A 92 -4.72 -3.74 -4.58
N TYR A 93 -3.53 -3.50 -4.00
CA TYR A 93 -3.02 -2.16 -3.73
C TYR A 93 -2.85 -1.31 -4.98
N THR A 94 -2.42 -1.93 -6.07
CA THR A 94 -2.27 -1.28 -7.38
C THR A 94 -3.56 -1.20 -8.19
N THR A 95 -4.67 -1.73 -7.66
CA THR A 95 -5.98 -1.85 -8.35
C THR A 95 -5.92 -2.71 -9.62
N LEU A 96 -4.91 -3.57 -9.77
CA LEU A 96 -4.77 -4.48 -10.91
C LEU A 96 -5.86 -5.56 -10.90
N GLY A 97 -6.09 -6.21 -9.74
CA GLY A 97 -7.22 -7.10 -9.50
C GLY A 97 -7.37 -8.21 -10.52
N ILE A 98 -6.36 -9.06 -10.72
CA ILE A 98 -6.35 -10.12 -11.77
C ILE A 98 -7.54 -11.08 -11.62
N GLY A 99 -7.98 -11.35 -10.37
CA GLY A 99 -9.19 -12.14 -10.11
C GLY A 99 -8.98 -13.65 -9.99
N ASP A 100 -7.74 -14.11 -10.05
CA ASP A 100 -7.35 -15.49 -9.76
C ASP A 100 -7.43 -15.83 -8.26
N VAL A 101 -7.25 -14.81 -7.42
CA VAL A 101 -7.59 -14.77 -6.00
C VAL A 101 -8.57 -13.64 -5.77
N TYR A 102 -9.64 -13.88 -5.05
CA TYR A 102 -10.67 -12.87 -4.78
C TYR A 102 -11.19 -12.94 -3.35
N PRO A 103 -11.62 -11.79 -2.78
CA PRO A 103 -12.15 -11.73 -1.43
C PRO A 103 -13.58 -12.26 -1.34
N LEU A 104 -13.88 -12.93 -0.22
CA LEU A 104 -15.22 -13.38 0.16
C LEU A 104 -15.69 -12.65 1.41
N GLY A 105 -16.98 -12.72 1.70
CA GLY A 105 -17.56 -12.20 2.94
C GLY A 105 -17.08 -10.80 3.32
N ASN A 106 -16.65 -10.64 4.56
CA ASN A 106 -16.17 -9.37 5.12
C ASN A 106 -14.82 -8.92 4.53
N MET A 107 -14.04 -9.82 3.95
CA MET A 107 -12.76 -9.49 3.32
C MET A 107 -12.94 -8.55 2.11
N ARG A 108 -14.11 -8.54 1.48
CA ARG A 108 -14.45 -7.60 0.39
C ARG A 108 -14.30 -6.14 0.80
N ILE A 109 -14.65 -5.80 2.04
CA ILE A 109 -14.53 -4.43 2.56
C ILE A 109 -13.05 -4.09 2.78
N VAL A 110 -12.28 -5.01 3.36
CA VAL A 110 -10.84 -4.84 3.59
C VAL A 110 -10.11 -4.59 2.28
N VAL A 111 -10.36 -5.43 1.28
CA VAL A 111 -9.74 -5.36 -0.05
C VAL A 111 -10.14 -4.07 -0.78
N GLY A 112 -11.42 -3.67 -0.67
CA GLY A 112 -11.89 -2.39 -1.22
C GLY A 112 -11.20 -1.18 -0.57
N LEU A 113 -11.02 -1.19 0.76
CA LEU A 113 -10.31 -0.12 1.47
C LEU A 113 -8.82 -0.10 1.12
N GLN A 114 -8.18 -1.26 0.96
CA GLN A 114 -6.79 -1.34 0.50
C GLN A 114 -6.64 -0.75 -0.90
N SER A 115 -7.53 -1.09 -1.83
CA SER A 115 -7.50 -0.55 -3.20
C SER A 115 -7.67 0.97 -3.20
N LEU A 116 -8.61 1.48 -2.41
CA LEU A 116 -8.87 2.92 -2.30
C LEU A 116 -7.67 3.67 -1.73
N VAL A 117 -7.10 3.21 -0.62
CA VAL A 117 -5.93 3.84 -0.01
C VAL A 117 -4.70 3.73 -0.90
N GLY A 118 -4.51 2.60 -1.58
CA GLY A 118 -3.42 2.41 -2.53
C GLY A 118 -3.46 3.45 -3.65
N LEU A 119 -4.61 3.59 -4.30
CA LEU A 119 -4.82 4.59 -5.35
C LEU A 119 -4.55 6.02 -4.84
N MET A 120 -5.07 6.35 -3.65
CA MET A 120 -4.89 7.67 -3.04
C MET A 120 -3.42 7.98 -2.73
N LEU A 121 -2.66 7.03 -2.19
CA LEU A 121 -1.26 7.23 -1.85
C LEU A 121 -0.36 7.28 -3.10
N ILE A 122 -0.67 6.51 -4.14
CA ILE A 122 0.00 6.59 -5.45
C ILE A 122 -0.22 7.98 -6.08
N ALA A 123 -1.45 8.47 -6.07
CA ALA A 123 -1.77 9.81 -6.55
C ALA A 123 -1.07 10.91 -5.74
N TRP A 124 -1.03 10.78 -4.41
CA TRP A 124 -0.29 11.70 -3.53
C TRP A 124 1.20 11.73 -3.85
N THR A 125 1.82 10.56 -4.02
CA THR A 125 3.23 10.44 -4.46
C THR A 125 3.47 11.15 -5.79
N ALA A 126 2.61 10.93 -6.78
CA ALA A 126 2.74 11.56 -8.10
C ALA A 126 2.65 13.09 -8.02
N THR A 127 1.67 13.60 -7.28
CA THR A 127 1.47 15.03 -7.05
C THR A 127 2.65 15.68 -6.31
N PHE A 128 3.18 14.99 -5.29
CA PHE A 128 4.37 15.45 -4.55
C PHE A 128 5.59 15.56 -5.48
N LYS A 129 5.87 14.54 -6.29
CA LYS A 129 6.98 14.54 -7.24
C LYS A 129 6.83 15.65 -8.28
N LEU A 130 5.63 15.88 -8.79
CA LEU A 130 5.35 16.92 -9.75
C LEU A 130 5.56 18.31 -9.15
N GLY A 131 5.02 18.57 -7.96
CA GLY A 131 5.22 19.83 -7.22
C GLY A 131 6.69 20.12 -6.92
N TYR A 132 7.46 19.08 -6.63
CA TYR A 132 8.89 19.19 -6.43
C TYR A 132 9.64 19.61 -7.72
N LEU A 133 9.29 19.03 -8.87
CA LEU A 133 9.86 19.40 -10.17
C LEU A 133 9.59 20.86 -10.55
N PHE A 134 8.40 21.38 -10.25
CA PHE A 134 8.08 22.80 -10.53
C PHE A 134 8.82 23.78 -9.64
N LYS A 135 9.15 23.42 -8.40
CA LYS A 135 9.95 24.22 -7.48
C LYS A 135 11.39 24.44 -7.96
N ILE A 136 11.91 23.52 -8.78
CA ILE A 136 13.28 23.55 -9.31
C ILE A 136 13.41 24.47 -10.50
N LYS A 137 12.35 24.64 -11.28
CA LYS A 137 12.37 25.46 -12.50
C LYS A 137 12.19 26.96 -12.23
N ARG A 138 11.99 27.32 -10.96
CA ARG A 138 11.97 28.72 -10.51
C ARG A 138 13.26 29.08 -9.79
#